data_a196ea645de91c95def2ef6c8f70a475
#
_entry.id   a196ea645de91c95def2ef6c8f70a475
#
_cell.length_a   1.000
_cell.length_b   1.000
_cell.length_c   1.000
_cell.angle_alpha   90.00
_cell.angle_beta   90.00
_cell.angle_gamma   90.00
#
_symmetry.space_group_name_H-M   'P 1'
#
loop_
_entity.id
_entity.type
_entity.pdbx_description
1 polymer ?
#
loop_
_entity_poly.entity_id
_entity_poly.type
_entity_poly.pdbx_seq_one_letter_code
_entity_poly.pdbx_strand_id
1 'polypeptide(L)'
;MKKACVHTIQLNNWFPELCDLTLPLIQKWANNIGADFNLISEPKFPGWPANYERFQIWESGAGYEWNINIDADFIINPTLEDVTDNDPSIVRAEAYMHTDVFFYPNQYFLRDGRGISMSDNFILSSWMTHDVWTPLQMSYEEAAKHCIKDSRQVSEFAVSLNIARYGLKCSGAVKDKNKTYHIQSTGCGKSKEDIVELAKAKIKEMGIQ
;
A
#
# COMPACT_ATOMS: atom_id res chain seq x y z
N MET A 1 -14.67 -17.49 5.98
CA MET A 1 -13.54 -16.58 5.63
C MET A 1 -12.79 -16.21 6.90
N LYS A 2 -11.47 -16.06 6.85
CA LYS A 2 -10.69 -15.43 7.93
C LYS A 2 -10.98 -13.92 7.93
N LYS A 3 -10.96 -13.28 9.13
CA LYS A 3 -11.37 -11.88 9.25
C LYS A 3 -10.48 -10.92 8.45
N ALA A 4 -9.16 -10.94 8.65
CA ALA A 4 -8.24 -10.02 7.98
C ALA A 4 -6.86 -10.63 7.73
N CYS A 5 -6.16 -10.10 6.71
CA CYS A 5 -4.73 -10.32 6.47
C CYS A 5 -4.03 -8.98 6.21
N VAL A 6 -2.92 -8.76 6.89
CA VAL A 6 -1.99 -7.67 6.63
C VAL A 6 -0.89 -8.17 5.71
N HIS A 7 -0.72 -7.53 4.57
CA HIS A 7 0.28 -7.86 3.55
C HIS A 7 1.36 -6.79 3.52
N THR A 8 2.61 -7.21 3.44
CA THR A 8 3.77 -6.31 3.30
C THR A 8 4.76 -6.92 2.33
N ILE A 9 5.47 -6.09 1.56
CA ILE A 9 6.43 -6.55 0.56
C ILE A 9 7.85 -6.28 1.04
N GLN A 10 8.70 -7.30 1.04
CA GLN A 10 10.15 -7.17 1.19
C GLN A 10 10.85 -8.15 0.26
N LEU A 11 11.28 -7.68 -0.90
CA LEU A 11 11.99 -8.50 -1.89
C LEU A 11 13.50 -8.27 -1.83
N ASN A 12 14.28 -9.31 -2.17
CA ASN A 12 15.73 -9.20 -2.34
C ASN A 12 16.45 -8.58 -1.14
N ASN A 13 15.97 -8.83 0.07
CA ASN A 13 16.51 -8.22 1.29
C ASN A 13 16.59 -6.69 1.20
N TRP A 14 15.54 -6.06 0.63
CA TRP A 14 15.48 -4.62 0.47
C TRP A 14 15.53 -3.92 1.83
N PHE A 15 16.50 -3.06 2.01
CA PHE A 15 16.71 -2.19 3.15
C PHE A 15 16.52 -2.88 4.53
N PRO A 16 17.33 -3.92 4.83
CA PRO A 16 17.10 -4.78 6.01
C PRO A 16 17.10 -3.98 7.31
N GLU A 17 17.99 -2.99 7.48
CA GLU A 17 18.10 -2.20 8.70
C GLU A 17 16.82 -1.40 9.00
N LEU A 18 16.10 -0.96 7.98
CA LEU A 18 14.79 -0.31 8.13
C LEU A 18 13.70 -1.34 8.41
N CYS A 19 13.69 -2.43 7.66
CA CYS A 19 12.72 -3.51 7.82
C CYS A 19 12.78 -4.16 9.19
N ASP A 20 13.98 -4.29 9.78
CA ASP A 20 14.17 -4.80 11.16
C ASP A 20 13.49 -3.91 12.21
N LEU A 21 13.28 -2.63 11.91
CA LEU A 21 12.55 -1.72 12.78
C LEU A 21 11.04 -1.74 12.54
N THR A 22 10.61 -1.82 11.29
CA THR A 22 9.21 -1.59 10.89
C THR A 22 8.38 -2.86 10.84
N LEU A 23 8.90 -3.96 10.27
CA LEU A 23 8.15 -5.21 10.13
C LEU A 23 7.66 -5.80 11.46
N PRO A 24 8.47 -5.82 12.54
CA PRO A 24 7.98 -6.29 13.84
C PRO A 24 6.80 -5.46 14.37
N LEU A 25 6.77 -4.16 14.08
CA LEU A 25 5.67 -3.29 14.50
C LEU A 25 4.39 -3.59 13.71
N ILE A 26 4.52 -3.76 12.39
CA ILE A 26 3.41 -4.12 11.51
C ILE A 26 2.84 -5.48 11.92
N GLN A 27 3.70 -6.48 12.16
CA GLN A 27 3.28 -7.80 12.59
C GLN A 27 2.63 -7.79 13.98
N LYS A 28 3.19 -7.02 14.92
CA LYS A 28 2.60 -6.86 16.27
C LYS A 28 1.22 -6.20 16.19
N TRP A 29 1.05 -5.20 15.33
CA TRP A 29 -0.25 -4.59 15.09
C TRP A 29 -1.24 -5.59 14.47
N ALA A 30 -0.83 -6.32 13.43
CA ALA A 30 -1.67 -7.36 12.82
C ALA A 30 -2.17 -8.37 13.86
N ASN A 31 -1.27 -8.86 14.73
CA ASN A 31 -1.63 -9.77 15.81
C ASN A 31 -2.63 -9.12 16.80
N ASN A 32 -2.45 -7.84 17.14
CA ASN A 32 -3.32 -7.15 18.09
C ASN A 32 -4.76 -6.98 17.57
N ILE A 33 -4.93 -6.82 16.25
CA ILE A 33 -6.27 -6.75 15.63
C ILE A 33 -6.81 -8.13 15.23
N GLY A 34 -6.09 -9.22 15.53
CA GLY A 34 -6.48 -10.58 15.18
C GLY A 34 -6.38 -10.92 13.69
N ALA A 35 -5.53 -10.20 12.94
CA ALA A 35 -5.26 -10.44 11.53
C ALA A 35 -4.08 -11.40 11.34
N ASP A 36 -4.10 -12.18 10.25
CA ASP A 36 -2.91 -12.88 9.78
C ASP A 36 -1.90 -11.85 9.22
N PHE A 37 -0.61 -12.21 9.23
CA PHE A 37 0.45 -11.41 8.60
C PHE A 37 1.09 -12.19 7.45
N ASN A 38 1.14 -11.58 6.28
CA ASN A 38 1.72 -12.16 5.06
C ASN A 38 2.86 -11.27 4.54
N LEU A 39 4.09 -11.75 4.67
CA LEU A 39 5.27 -11.10 4.09
C LEU A 39 5.49 -11.66 2.68
N ILE A 40 5.30 -10.80 1.67
CA ILE A 40 5.57 -11.11 0.26
C ILE A 40 7.07 -10.95 0.04
N SER A 41 7.80 -12.06 -0.06
CA SER A 41 9.25 -12.11 -0.21
C SER A 41 9.72 -12.70 -1.54
N GLU A 42 8.81 -13.34 -2.28
CA GLU A 42 9.10 -14.00 -3.54
C GLU A 42 8.42 -13.28 -4.70
N PRO A 43 9.15 -12.91 -5.78
CA PRO A 43 8.57 -12.20 -6.91
C PRO A 43 7.72 -13.15 -7.79
N LYS A 44 6.54 -12.68 -8.21
CA LYS A 44 5.66 -13.36 -9.17
C LYS A 44 5.50 -12.61 -10.50
N PHE A 45 5.88 -11.35 -10.55
CA PHE A 45 5.73 -10.50 -11.75
C PHE A 45 7.11 -10.10 -12.30
N PRO A 46 7.82 -11.02 -13.01
CA PRO A 46 9.14 -10.73 -13.53
C PRO A 46 9.10 -9.56 -14.53
N GLY A 47 10.06 -8.66 -14.41
CA GLY A 47 10.13 -7.46 -15.26
C GLY A 47 9.32 -6.25 -14.75
N TRP A 48 8.49 -6.44 -13.73
CA TRP A 48 7.79 -5.34 -13.07
C TRP A 48 8.59 -4.78 -11.89
N PRO A 49 8.37 -3.51 -11.49
CA PRO A 49 8.96 -2.98 -10.25
C PRO A 49 8.53 -3.77 -9.01
N ALA A 50 9.40 -3.82 -8.00
CA ALA A 50 9.15 -4.59 -6.78
C ALA A 50 7.84 -4.24 -6.07
N ASN A 51 7.44 -2.96 -6.08
CA ASN A 51 6.18 -2.53 -5.49
C ASN A 51 4.94 -3.07 -6.22
N TYR A 52 5.06 -3.52 -7.46
CA TYR A 52 3.98 -4.18 -8.18
C TYR A 52 3.65 -5.57 -7.61
N GLU A 53 4.55 -6.18 -6.88
CA GLU A 53 4.33 -7.49 -6.27
C GLU A 53 3.19 -7.52 -5.25
N ARG A 54 2.68 -6.36 -4.83
CA ARG A 54 1.45 -6.28 -4.01
C ARG A 54 0.21 -6.85 -4.71
N PHE A 55 0.22 -6.95 -6.04
CA PHE A 55 -0.86 -7.61 -6.80
C PHE A 55 -0.92 -9.12 -6.59
N GLN A 56 0.08 -9.74 -5.91
CA GLN A 56 -0.06 -11.09 -5.37
C GLN A 56 -1.20 -11.23 -4.35
N ILE A 57 -1.66 -10.11 -3.76
CA ILE A 57 -2.81 -10.07 -2.85
C ILE A 57 -4.08 -10.57 -3.55
N TRP A 58 -4.18 -10.44 -4.88
CA TRP A 58 -5.28 -11.02 -5.66
C TRP A 58 -5.48 -12.50 -5.35
N GLU A 59 -4.41 -13.28 -5.27
CA GLU A 59 -4.47 -14.70 -4.96
C GLU A 59 -4.40 -14.96 -3.44
N SER A 60 -3.41 -14.40 -2.76
CA SER A 60 -3.14 -14.68 -1.34
C SER A 60 -4.21 -14.10 -0.41
N GLY A 61 -4.88 -13.05 -0.83
CA GLY A 61 -5.93 -12.36 -0.08
C GLY A 61 -7.35 -12.86 -0.32
N ALA A 62 -7.57 -13.74 -1.32
CA ALA A 62 -8.91 -14.17 -1.72
C ALA A 62 -9.71 -14.92 -0.64
N GLY A 63 -9.04 -15.45 0.39
CA GLY A 63 -9.69 -16.16 1.51
C GLY A 63 -10.06 -15.29 2.71
N TYR A 64 -9.83 -13.99 2.64
CA TYR A 64 -10.04 -13.04 3.75
C TYR A 64 -11.23 -12.12 3.50
N GLU A 65 -11.88 -11.69 4.58
CA GLU A 65 -12.89 -10.63 4.53
C GLU A 65 -12.25 -9.27 4.24
N TRP A 66 -11.05 -9.05 4.80
CA TRP A 66 -10.28 -7.83 4.66
C TRP A 66 -8.84 -8.10 4.28
N ASN A 67 -8.33 -7.30 3.36
CA ASN A 67 -6.94 -7.26 2.95
C ASN A 67 -6.38 -5.87 3.19
N ILE A 68 -5.26 -5.80 3.91
CA ILE A 68 -4.60 -4.56 4.29
C ILE A 68 -3.19 -4.60 3.71
N ASN A 69 -2.90 -3.82 2.68
CA ASN A 69 -1.53 -3.64 2.19
C ASN A 69 -0.85 -2.50 2.93
N ILE A 70 0.36 -2.73 3.39
CA ILE A 70 1.20 -1.74 4.08
C ILE A 70 2.61 -1.84 3.56
N ASP A 71 3.20 -0.71 3.16
CA ASP A 71 4.60 -0.70 2.72
C ASP A 71 5.56 -0.97 3.88
N ALA A 72 6.69 -1.63 3.57
CA ALA A 72 7.68 -2.02 4.57
C ALA A 72 8.38 -0.84 5.25
N ASP A 73 8.30 0.37 4.69
CA ASP A 73 8.81 1.60 5.30
C ASP A 73 7.74 2.39 6.07
N PHE A 74 6.69 1.70 6.51
CA PHE A 74 5.62 2.27 7.32
C PHE A 74 5.84 1.97 8.81
N ILE A 75 5.84 2.98 9.67
CA ILE A 75 5.82 2.80 11.12
C ILE A 75 4.36 2.78 11.56
N ILE A 76 3.95 1.70 12.22
CA ILE A 76 2.63 1.56 12.83
C ILE A 76 2.82 1.37 14.33
N ASN A 77 2.16 2.21 15.12
CA ASN A 77 2.04 1.95 16.55
C ASN A 77 1.15 0.71 16.74
N PRO A 78 1.64 -0.33 17.43
CA PRO A 78 0.85 -1.54 17.68
C PRO A 78 -0.49 -1.30 18.39
N THR A 79 -0.69 -0.13 19.00
CA THR A 79 -1.97 0.27 19.62
C THR A 79 -2.95 0.94 18.65
N LEU A 80 -2.64 1.01 17.35
CA LEU A 80 -3.58 1.47 16.36
C LEU A 80 -4.83 0.57 16.38
N GLU A 81 -5.99 1.20 16.37
CA GLU A 81 -7.27 0.50 16.41
C GLU A 81 -7.50 -0.39 15.19
N ASP A 82 -8.39 -1.35 15.30
CA ASP A 82 -8.80 -2.21 14.18
C ASP A 82 -9.44 -1.35 13.09
N VAL A 83 -8.83 -1.33 11.91
CA VAL A 83 -9.31 -0.55 10.75
C VAL A 83 -10.35 -1.31 9.92
N THR A 84 -10.67 -2.55 10.28
CA THR A 84 -11.63 -3.38 9.52
C THR A 84 -13.10 -3.12 9.90
N ASP A 85 -13.35 -2.27 10.90
CA ASP A 85 -14.70 -1.83 11.26
C ASP A 85 -15.15 -0.65 10.38
N ASN A 86 -15.21 -0.91 9.06
CA ASN A 86 -15.51 0.08 8.03
C ASN A 86 -16.53 -0.48 7.03
N ASP A 87 -17.06 0.41 6.17
CA ASP A 87 -17.92 0.01 5.06
C ASP A 87 -17.13 -0.87 4.07
N PRO A 88 -17.50 -2.17 3.91
CA PRO A 88 -16.79 -3.09 3.04
C PRO A 88 -16.93 -2.77 1.54
N SER A 89 -17.84 -1.89 1.15
CA SER A 89 -18.01 -1.46 -0.24
C SER A 89 -17.02 -0.37 -0.68
N ILE A 90 -16.16 0.10 0.23
CA ILE A 90 -15.25 1.22 -0.01
C ILE A 90 -13.78 0.78 0.12
N VAL A 91 -13.00 0.97 -0.94
CA VAL A 91 -11.53 0.90 -0.87
C VAL A 91 -11.04 2.13 -0.11
N ARG A 92 -10.26 1.93 0.95
CA ARG A 92 -9.62 3.02 1.66
C ARG A 92 -8.13 3.01 1.40
N ALA A 93 -7.60 4.12 0.93
CA ALA A 93 -6.19 4.24 0.64
C ALA A 93 -5.67 5.62 1.03
N GLU A 94 -4.37 5.71 1.25
CA GLU A 94 -3.73 7.02 1.34
C GLU A 94 -3.95 7.76 0.02
N ALA A 95 -4.68 8.88 0.05
CA ALA A 95 -4.99 9.64 -1.15
C ALA A 95 -3.91 10.70 -1.40
N TYR A 96 -3.31 10.69 -2.58
CA TYR A 96 -2.56 11.83 -3.10
C TYR A 96 -3.44 12.65 -4.03
N MET A 97 -3.54 13.94 -3.78
CA MET A 97 -4.11 14.89 -4.75
C MET A 97 -3.02 15.29 -5.76
N HIS A 98 -2.54 14.35 -6.56
CA HIS A 98 -1.56 14.62 -7.61
C HIS A 98 -2.11 14.16 -8.96
N THR A 99 -3.00 14.97 -9.53
CA THR A 99 -3.51 14.78 -10.91
C THR A 99 -2.42 14.90 -11.98
N ASP A 100 -1.24 15.37 -11.61
CA ASP A 100 -0.10 15.59 -12.51
C ASP A 100 0.96 14.47 -12.48
N VAL A 101 0.75 13.42 -11.67
CA VAL A 101 1.69 12.29 -11.56
C VAL A 101 1.50 11.29 -12.69
N PHE A 102 0.26 11.15 -13.18
CA PHE A 102 -0.07 10.19 -14.23
C PHE A 102 -0.49 10.89 -15.51
N PHE A 103 -0.03 10.38 -16.67
CA PHE A 103 -0.64 10.72 -17.94
C PHE A 103 -1.93 9.93 -18.07
N TYR A 104 -3.03 10.61 -17.78
CA TYR A 104 -4.29 9.94 -17.75
C TYR A 104 -5.17 10.42 -18.88
N PRO A 105 -5.58 9.56 -19.78
CA PRO A 105 -6.75 9.85 -20.56
C PRO A 105 -7.90 9.98 -19.56
N ASN A 106 -8.52 11.14 -19.48
CA ASN A 106 -9.59 11.54 -18.55
C ASN A 106 -10.69 10.49 -18.27
N GLN A 107 -10.78 9.48 -19.13
CA GLN A 107 -11.77 8.41 -19.03
C GLN A 107 -11.60 7.48 -17.83
N TYR A 108 -10.43 7.44 -17.15
CA TYR A 108 -10.21 6.52 -16.04
C TYR A 108 -10.23 7.21 -14.66
N PHE A 109 -9.50 8.28 -14.45
CA PHE A 109 -9.39 8.94 -13.14
C PHE A 109 -10.58 9.80 -12.76
N LEU A 110 -11.25 10.35 -13.74
CA LEU A 110 -12.27 11.37 -13.51
C LEU A 110 -13.67 10.79 -13.62
N ARG A 111 -13.83 9.46 -13.55
CA ARG A 111 -15.15 8.84 -13.66
C ARG A 111 -16.11 9.32 -12.56
N ASP A 112 -15.54 9.78 -11.43
CA ASP A 112 -16.30 10.39 -10.34
C ASP A 112 -16.00 11.88 -10.13
N GLY A 113 -15.25 12.51 -11.03
CA GLY A 113 -14.94 13.95 -11.00
C GLY A 113 -13.91 14.37 -9.93
N ARG A 114 -13.32 13.41 -9.19
CA ARG A 114 -12.47 13.76 -8.04
C ARG A 114 -11.01 13.98 -8.37
N GLY A 115 -10.52 13.49 -9.50
CA GLY A 115 -9.12 13.67 -9.91
C GLY A 115 -8.08 13.12 -8.92
N ILE A 116 -8.43 12.08 -8.16
CA ILE A 116 -7.61 11.53 -7.09
C ILE A 116 -6.88 10.31 -7.60
N SER A 117 -5.54 10.33 -7.59
CA SER A 117 -4.76 9.11 -7.63
C SER A 117 -4.69 8.54 -6.21
N MET A 118 -4.87 7.23 -6.10
CA MET A 118 -4.81 6.55 -4.80
C MET A 118 -3.39 6.05 -4.59
N SER A 119 -2.77 6.45 -3.49
CA SER A 119 -1.51 5.85 -3.06
C SER A 119 -1.71 4.41 -2.67
N ASP A 120 -0.74 3.59 -3.00
CA ASP A 120 -0.76 2.16 -2.67
C ASP A 120 0.03 1.82 -1.38
N ASN A 121 0.57 2.80 -0.68
CA ASN A 121 1.39 2.60 0.51
C ASN A 121 0.63 2.01 1.71
N PHE A 122 -0.64 2.38 1.84
CA PHE A 122 -1.57 1.82 2.81
C PHE A 122 -2.95 1.71 2.16
N ILE A 123 -3.39 0.49 1.90
CA ILE A 123 -4.71 0.20 1.30
C ILE A 123 -5.46 -0.81 2.15
N LEU A 124 -6.69 -0.46 2.46
CA LEU A 124 -7.67 -1.35 3.07
C LEU A 124 -8.74 -1.69 2.03
N SER A 125 -8.91 -2.96 1.76
CA SER A 125 -9.95 -3.51 0.87
C SER A 125 -10.68 -4.67 1.53
N SER A 126 -11.97 -4.81 1.23
CA SER A 126 -12.75 -5.97 1.62
C SER A 126 -12.86 -7.00 0.48
N TRP A 127 -13.53 -8.13 0.75
CA TRP A 127 -13.91 -9.09 -0.29
C TRP A 127 -14.78 -8.45 -1.39
N MET A 128 -15.59 -7.40 -1.08
CA MET A 128 -16.41 -6.68 -2.06
C MET A 128 -15.58 -5.77 -2.98
N THR A 129 -14.39 -5.40 -2.56
CA THR A 129 -13.50 -4.50 -3.28
C THR A 129 -12.18 -5.18 -3.66
N HIS A 130 -12.14 -6.51 -3.58
CA HIS A 130 -10.93 -7.30 -3.84
C HIS A 130 -10.38 -7.11 -5.26
N ASP A 131 -11.24 -6.73 -6.22
CA ASP A 131 -10.85 -6.41 -7.60
C ASP A 131 -9.80 -5.28 -7.71
N VAL A 132 -9.62 -4.48 -6.65
CA VAL A 132 -8.55 -3.47 -6.60
C VAL A 132 -7.15 -4.09 -6.80
N TRP A 133 -7.00 -5.37 -6.46
CA TRP A 133 -5.75 -6.12 -6.57
C TRP A 133 -5.60 -6.91 -7.88
N THR A 134 -6.53 -6.79 -8.81
CA THR A 134 -6.43 -7.50 -10.09
C THR A 134 -5.18 -7.09 -10.85
N PRO A 135 -4.27 -8.02 -11.21
CA PRO A 135 -3.10 -7.71 -12.03
C PRO A 135 -3.48 -7.09 -13.37
N LEU A 136 -2.68 -6.17 -13.87
CA LEU A 136 -2.90 -5.56 -15.19
C LEU A 136 -2.70 -6.59 -16.30
N GLN A 137 -3.60 -6.55 -17.29
CA GLN A 137 -3.51 -7.34 -18.52
C GLN A 137 -2.77 -6.54 -19.62
N MET A 138 -1.59 -6.01 -19.28
CA MET A 138 -0.73 -5.27 -20.21
C MET A 138 0.74 -5.44 -19.81
N SER A 139 1.68 -5.08 -20.67
CA SER A 139 3.11 -5.11 -20.32
C SER A 139 3.47 -3.96 -19.37
N TYR A 140 4.61 -4.11 -18.67
CA TYR A 140 5.15 -3.02 -17.84
C TYR A 140 5.42 -1.76 -18.67
N GLU A 141 6.00 -1.91 -19.88
CA GLU A 141 6.33 -0.80 -20.77
C GLU A 141 5.07 -0.03 -21.20
N GLU A 142 3.95 -0.73 -21.39
CA GLU A 142 2.68 -0.09 -21.71
C GLU A 142 2.11 0.64 -20.49
N ALA A 143 2.12 0.01 -19.32
CA ALA A 143 1.66 0.64 -18.08
C ALA A 143 2.51 1.86 -17.71
N ALA A 144 3.84 1.77 -17.86
CA ALA A 144 4.78 2.84 -17.53
C ALA A 144 4.56 4.12 -18.34
N LYS A 145 4.02 4.03 -19.56
CA LYS A 145 3.66 5.22 -20.37
C LYS A 145 2.62 6.10 -19.71
N HIS A 146 1.82 5.55 -18.78
CA HIS A 146 0.83 6.29 -18.02
C HIS A 146 1.42 7.00 -16.79
N CYS A 147 2.68 6.74 -16.44
CA CYS A 147 3.36 7.28 -15.27
C CYS A 147 4.33 8.38 -15.68
N ILE A 148 3.89 9.64 -15.71
CA ILE A 148 4.64 10.76 -16.30
C ILE A 148 5.94 11.05 -15.56
N LYS A 149 5.91 11.04 -14.24
CA LYS A 149 7.04 11.48 -13.41
C LYS A 149 7.96 10.35 -13.03
N ASP A 150 7.41 9.17 -12.77
CA ASP A 150 8.17 8.04 -12.28
C ASP A 150 7.48 6.72 -12.66
N SER A 151 8.11 5.97 -13.55
CA SER A 151 7.60 4.66 -13.98
C SER A 151 7.51 3.63 -12.85
N ARG A 152 8.13 3.88 -11.68
CA ARG A 152 7.96 3.06 -10.47
C ARG A 152 6.56 3.17 -9.87
N GLN A 153 5.81 4.23 -10.19
CA GLN A 153 4.42 4.43 -9.71
C GLN A 153 3.39 3.59 -10.47
N VAL A 154 3.85 2.62 -11.25
CA VAL A 154 2.96 1.74 -12.01
C VAL A 154 2.00 0.93 -11.13
N SER A 155 2.35 0.64 -9.89
CA SER A 155 1.46 -0.01 -8.94
C SER A 155 0.31 0.92 -8.49
N GLU A 156 0.60 2.19 -8.22
CA GLU A 156 -0.43 3.20 -7.92
C GLU A 156 -1.36 3.43 -9.12
N PHE A 157 -0.77 3.45 -10.34
CA PHE A 157 -1.54 3.50 -11.59
C PHE A 157 -2.50 2.31 -11.69
N ALA A 158 -2.01 1.09 -11.45
CA ALA A 158 -2.81 -0.12 -11.53
C ALA A 158 -3.97 -0.15 -10.53
N VAL A 159 -3.71 0.25 -9.27
CA VAL A 159 -4.75 0.40 -8.24
C VAL A 159 -5.80 1.40 -8.69
N SER A 160 -5.39 2.59 -9.14
CA SER A 160 -6.30 3.63 -9.58
C SER A 160 -7.11 3.21 -10.80
N LEU A 161 -6.48 2.51 -11.76
CA LEU A 161 -7.16 1.95 -12.92
C LEU A 161 -8.20 0.91 -12.54
N ASN A 162 -7.89 0.01 -11.61
CA ASN A 162 -8.81 -1.01 -11.14
C ASN A 162 -10.02 -0.38 -10.42
N ILE A 163 -9.80 0.63 -9.58
CA ILE A 163 -10.88 1.38 -8.93
C ILE A 163 -11.84 1.93 -9.98
N ALA A 164 -11.32 2.57 -11.03
CA ALA A 164 -12.13 3.11 -12.11
C ALA A 164 -12.80 2.01 -12.95
N ARG A 165 -12.03 0.98 -13.32
CA ARG A 165 -12.46 -0.13 -14.20
C ARG A 165 -13.62 -0.92 -13.60
N TYR A 166 -13.54 -1.23 -12.31
CA TYR A 166 -14.55 -2.02 -11.60
C TYR A 166 -15.59 -1.15 -10.91
N GLY A 167 -15.54 0.18 -11.06
CA GLY A 167 -16.50 1.10 -10.46
C GLY A 167 -16.47 1.09 -8.94
N LEU A 168 -15.31 0.80 -8.33
CA LEU A 168 -15.17 0.71 -6.89
C LEU A 168 -15.30 2.10 -6.25
N LYS A 169 -15.97 2.17 -5.13
CA LYS A 169 -15.95 3.38 -4.29
C LYS A 169 -14.61 3.47 -3.58
N CYS A 170 -14.08 4.68 -3.45
CA CYS A 170 -12.84 4.90 -2.71
C CYS A 170 -12.93 6.11 -1.79
N SER A 171 -12.15 6.07 -0.71
CA SER A 171 -11.99 7.20 0.22
C SER A 171 -10.57 7.25 0.77
N GLY A 172 -10.20 8.38 1.40
CA GLY A 172 -8.93 8.47 2.12
C GLY A 172 -8.85 7.45 3.25
N ALA A 173 -7.67 6.87 3.45
CA ALA A 173 -7.41 6.04 4.62
C ALA A 173 -7.52 6.88 5.90
N VAL A 174 -8.05 6.26 6.95
CA VAL A 174 -8.04 6.88 8.28
C VAL A 174 -6.58 6.90 8.76
N LYS A 175 -5.99 8.09 8.81
CA LYS A 175 -4.67 8.30 9.40
C LYS A 175 -4.84 8.92 10.78
N ASP A 176 -4.47 8.18 11.79
CA ASP A 176 -4.05 8.79 13.04
C ASP A 176 -2.56 9.11 12.92
N LYS A 177 -2.24 10.39 12.72
CA LYS A 177 -0.85 10.89 12.58
C LYS A 177 0.02 10.58 13.81
N ASN A 178 -0.59 10.28 14.94
CA ASN A 178 0.10 9.89 16.16
C ASN A 178 0.38 8.37 16.22
N LYS A 179 -0.26 7.60 15.35
CA LYS A 179 -0.17 6.14 15.35
C LYS A 179 0.39 5.55 14.05
N THR A 180 0.55 6.37 13.01
CA THR A 180 1.11 5.92 11.72
C THR A 180 2.06 6.96 11.14
N TYR A 181 3.16 6.50 10.54
CA TYR A 181 4.10 7.37 9.84
C TYR A 181 4.74 6.65 8.66
N HIS A 182 4.61 7.20 7.46
CA HIS A 182 5.30 6.71 6.26
C HIS A 182 6.65 7.41 6.11
N ILE A 183 7.74 6.64 6.09
CA ILE A 183 9.11 7.16 6.07
C ILE A 183 9.48 7.73 4.71
N GLN A 184 8.84 7.23 3.63
CA GLN A 184 9.17 7.60 2.25
C GLN A 184 10.67 7.36 1.95
N SER A 185 11.12 6.14 2.20
CA SER A 185 12.54 5.77 2.11
C SER A 185 13.12 5.86 0.70
N THR A 186 12.30 5.81 -0.33
CA THR A 186 12.72 5.94 -1.73
C THR A 186 12.49 7.35 -2.26
N GLY A 187 13.50 7.91 -2.94
CA GLY A 187 13.38 9.21 -3.62
C GLY A 187 13.46 10.46 -2.72
N CYS A 188 13.70 10.30 -1.42
CA CYS A 188 13.81 11.44 -0.49
C CYS A 188 15.18 12.13 -0.48
N GLY A 189 16.17 11.62 -1.23
CA GLY A 189 17.53 12.19 -1.29
C GLY A 189 18.35 12.02 -0.01
N LYS A 190 17.88 11.26 0.98
CA LYS A 190 18.58 10.97 2.25
C LYS A 190 19.45 9.73 2.12
N SER A 191 20.51 9.64 2.93
CA SER A 191 21.30 8.41 3.08
C SER A 191 20.48 7.33 3.78
N LYS A 192 20.88 6.05 3.65
CA LYS A 192 20.25 4.95 4.37
C LYS A 192 20.35 5.14 5.88
N GLU A 193 21.47 5.60 6.36
CA GLU A 193 21.75 5.90 7.76
C GLU A 193 20.79 6.96 8.30
N ASP A 194 20.58 8.06 7.56
CA ASP A 194 19.65 9.14 7.93
C ASP A 194 18.20 8.63 8.00
N ILE A 195 17.83 7.72 7.10
CA ILE A 195 16.49 7.10 7.07
C ILE A 195 16.27 6.22 8.29
N VAL A 196 17.26 5.41 8.67
CA VAL A 196 17.19 4.56 9.86
C VAL A 196 17.10 5.41 11.12
N GLU A 197 17.91 6.46 11.23
CA GLU A 197 17.84 7.38 12.38
C GLU A 197 16.51 8.13 12.46
N LEU A 198 15.95 8.54 11.31
CA LEU A 198 14.60 9.10 11.25
C LEU A 198 13.55 8.08 11.75
N ALA A 199 13.65 6.82 11.33
CA ALA A 199 12.74 5.77 11.77
C ALA A 199 12.80 5.57 13.30
N LYS A 200 14.01 5.47 13.87
CA LYS A 200 14.20 5.35 15.33
C LYS A 200 13.64 6.55 16.07
N ALA A 201 13.88 7.76 15.57
CA ALA A 201 13.37 8.98 16.17
C ALA A 201 11.82 8.99 16.18
N LYS A 202 11.20 8.58 15.07
CA LYS A 202 9.73 8.51 14.96
C LYS A 202 9.13 7.44 15.85
N ILE A 203 9.73 6.26 15.93
CA ILE A 203 9.32 5.19 16.84
C ILE A 203 9.29 5.70 18.30
N LYS A 204 10.37 6.39 18.71
CA LYS A 204 10.47 7.01 20.02
C LYS A 204 9.44 8.11 20.24
N GLU A 205 9.23 9.01 19.27
CA GLU A 205 8.23 10.09 19.32
C GLU A 205 6.82 9.53 19.49
N MET A 206 6.52 8.40 18.85
CA MET A 206 5.23 7.71 18.93
C MET A 206 5.07 6.89 20.23
N GLY A 207 6.04 6.91 21.14
CA GLY A 207 6.01 6.18 22.41
C GLY A 207 6.01 4.65 22.25
N ILE A 208 6.52 4.13 21.16
CA ILE A 208 6.62 2.69 20.91
C ILE A 208 7.84 2.14 21.64
N GLN A 209 7.63 1.12 22.46
CA GLN A 209 8.65 0.39 23.24
C GLN A 209 8.93 -0.98 22.64
#